data_9fe5f90f6aaf8af7e66106eed3050332
#
_entry.id   9fe5f90f6aaf8af7e66106eed3050332
#
_cell.length_a   1.000
_cell.length_b   1.000
_cell.length_c   1.000
_cell.angle_alpha   90.00
_cell.angle_beta   90.00
_cell.angle_gamma   90.00
#
_symmetry.space_group_name_H-M   'P 1'
#
loop_
_entity.id
_entity.type
_entity.pdbx_description
1 polymer ?
#
loop_
_entity_poly.entity_id
_entity_poly.type
_entity_poly.pdbx_seq_one_letter_code
_entity_poly.pdbx_strand_id
1 'polypeptide(L)'
;MRNFTSKQDFCSWLNEFESPILIPEWALHQNIVSVDPRGSFVITLPFAANQLAVELEQWIHSQIEQQLVSTFQFEVKVKPSALETTVATPLKGVKNIIAVTSAKGGVGKSTTSVNLALALSKSGSKVGLLDADIYGPSVPMMLGQLDAKPEVQNNKWMMPIEAHGIFTHSIGYLVSKDDAAIWRGPMAAKALGQLVNETVWPELDYLVIDMPPGTGDIQLTLSQQIPVTGAVVVTTPQDLALADARKGVAMFDKVSVPVAGLVENMSYHICSHCGEKEHIFGAGGAEAMSEEFFLDILAQIPLHIDVREDIDAGCPTVIRRPDSEHTRLYLELAENVAAKMFWTGKARPEAINFSMVD
;
A
#
# COMPACT_ATOMS: atom_id res chain seq x y z
N MET A 1 -17.59 -6.29 36.28
CA MET A 1 -17.13 -7.26 35.25
C MET A 1 -18.24 -7.46 34.25
N ARG A 2 -18.00 -7.05 33.00
CA ARG A 2 -18.97 -7.12 31.91
C ARG A 2 -18.98 -8.53 31.30
N ASN A 3 -20.16 -9.09 31.03
CA ASN A 3 -20.34 -10.36 30.32
C ASN A 3 -21.04 -10.08 29.01
N PHE A 4 -20.57 -10.65 27.90
CA PHE A 4 -21.17 -10.47 26.60
C PHE A 4 -22.31 -11.47 26.41
N THR A 5 -23.52 -10.95 26.21
CA THR A 5 -24.74 -11.75 26.01
C THR A 5 -25.08 -11.93 24.52
N SER A 6 -24.49 -11.12 23.65
CA SER A 6 -24.70 -11.14 22.21
C SER A 6 -23.46 -10.62 21.45
N LYS A 7 -23.41 -10.94 20.16
CA LYS A 7 -22.43 -10.34 19.23
C LYS A 7 -22.50 -8.80 19.26
N GLN A 8 -23.69 -8.23 19.29
CA GLN A 8 -23.88 -6.77 19.27
C GLN A 8 -23.32 -6.11 20.54
N ASP A 9 -23.51 -6.72 21.70
CA ASP A 9 -22.95 -6.25 22.97
C ASP A 9 -21.42 -6.29 22.95
N PHE A 10 -20.83 -7.36 22.39
CA PHE A 10 -19.40 -7.47 22.17
C PHE A 10 -18.87 -6.37 21.22
N CYS A 11 -19.53 -6.15 20.07
CA CYS A 11 -19.14 -5.10 19.13
C CYS A 11 -19.23 -3.70 19.75
N SER A 12 -20.26 -3.43 20.56
CA SER A 12 -20.40 -2.15 21.25
C SER A 12 -19.28 -1.88 22.27
N TRP A 13 -18.82 -2.94 22.95
CA TRP A 13 -17.66 -2.83 23.82
C TRP A 13 -16.37 -2.69 23.04
N LEU A 14 -16.22 -3.44 21.94
CA LEU A 14 -15.00 -3.40 21.12
C LEU A 14 -14.77 -2.01 20.50
N ASN A 15 -15.84 -1.24 20.27
CA ASN A 15 -15.75 0.15 19.81
C ASN A 15 -15.19 1.14 20.86
N GLU A 16 -14.96 0.69 22.11
CA GLU A 16 -14.22 1.46 23.11
C GLU A 16 -12.70 1.46 22.83
N PHE A 17 -12.22 0.55 21.97
CA PHE A 17 -10.86 0.57 21.46
C PHE A 17 -10.75 1.60 20.32
N GLU A 18 -9.91 2.61 20.55
CA GLU A 18 -9.69 3.70 19.59
C GLU A 18 -8.32 3.56 18.92
N SER A 19 -8.25 3.83 17.64
CA SER A 19 -7.02 3.94 16.86
C SER A 19 -7.22 4.96 15.73
N PRO A 20 -6.18 5.71 15.34
CA PRO A 20 -6.28 6.70 14.25
C PRO A 20 -6.74 6.14 12.90
N ILE A 21 -6.53 4.85 12.67
CA ILE A 21 -6.91 4.17 11.41
C ILE A 21 -8.29 3.49 11.47
N LEU A 22 -8.98 3.57 12.60
CA LEU A 22 -10.34 3.05 12.76
C LEU A 22 -11.36 4.20 12.68
N ILE A 23 -12.53 3.89 12.11
CA ILE A 23 -13.68 4.80 12.09
C ILE A 23 -14.57 4.57 13.32
N PRO A 24 -15.39 5.55 13.72
CA PRO A 24 -16.41 5.34 14.76
C PRO A 24 -17.28 4.12 14.43
N GLU A 25 -17.60 3.33 15.45
CA GLU A 25 -18.43 2.12 15.34
C GLU A 25 -17.85 1.03 14.40
N TRP A 26 -16.54 1.01 14.19
CA TRP A 26 -15.85 0.10 13.28
C TRP A 26 -16.19 -1.38 13.49
N ALA A 27 -16.36 -1.82 14.74
CA ALA A 27 -16.65 -3.22 15.08
C ALA A 27 -18.05 -3.67 14.68
N LEU A 28 -19.00 -2.71 14.42
CA LEU A 28 -20.32 -2.99 13.90
C LEU A 28 -20.35 -3.15 12.38
N HIS A 29 -19.26 -2.79 11.70
CA HIS A 29 -19.18 -2.94 10.26
C HIS A 29 -19.30 -4.41 9.84
N GLN A 30 -19.91 -4.65 8.69
CA GLN A 30 -20.21 -6.00 8.21
C GLN A 30 -18.93 -6.85 8.11
N ASN A 31 -19.00 -8.09 8.62
CA ASN A 31 -17.94 -9.10 8.58
C ASN A 31 -16.70 -8.83 9.44
N ILE A 32 -16.64 -7.77 10.24
CA ILE A 32 -15.51 -7.55 11.15
C ILE A 32 -15.58 -8.50 12.34
N VAL A 33 -16.71 -8.65 12.98
CA VAL A 33 -16.86 -9.58 14.10
C VAL A 33 -17.74 -10.75 13.67
N SER A 34 -17.31 -11.95 13.98
CA SER A 34 -18.10 -13.18 13.87
C SER A 34 -17.94 -14.04 15.11
N VAL A 35 -18.82 -15.03 15.28
CA VAL A 35 -18.71 -16.02 16.35
C VAL A 35 -18.52 -17.37 15.69
N ASP A 36 -17.50 -18.11 16.07
CA ASP A 36 -17.20 -19.44 15.54
C ASP A 36 -18.17 -20.49 16.14
N PRO A 37 -18.23 -21.71 15.58
CA PRO A 37 -19.11 -22.78 16.10
C PRO A 37 -18.82 -23.19 17.55
N ARG A 38 -17.66 -22.84 18.11
CA ARG A 38 -17.27 -23.09 19.50
C ARG A 38 -17.63 -21.96 20.44
N GLY A 39 -18.17 -20.86 19.92
CA GLY A 39 -18.57 -19.70 20.69
C GLY A 39 -17.44 -18.66 20.89
N SER A 40 -16.29 -18.80 20.20
CA SER A 40 -15.21 -17.83 20.25
C SER A 40 -15.51 -16.62 19.34
N PHE A 41 -15.16 -15.44 19.79
CA PHE A 41 -15.24 -14.23 18.96
C PHE A 41 -14.07 -14.19 17.98
N VAL A 42 -14.37 -14.03 16.70
CA VAL A 42 -13.35 -13.82 15.66
C VAL A 42 -13.48 -12.40 15.15
N ILE A 43 -12.40 -11.62 15.34
CA ILE A 43 -12.29 -10.24 14.88
C ILE A 43 -11.42 -10.28 13.61
N THR A 44 -11.99 -9.87 12.49
CA THR A 44 -11.27 -9.87 11.19
C THR A 44 -11.05 -8.43 10.77
N LEU A 45 -9.78 -8.00 10.74
CA LEU A 45 -9.38 -6.72 10.17
C LEU A 45 -9.31 -6.86 8.64
N PRO A 46 -10.17 -6.16 7.89
CA PRO A 46 -10.34 -6.38 6.45
C PRO A 46 -9.32 -5.62 5.58
N PHE A 47 -8.20 -5.22 6.15
CA PHE A 47 -7.08 -4.53 5.51
C PHE A 47 -5.77 -4.92 6.20
N ALA A 48 -4.63 -4.59 5.57
CA ALA A 48 -3.30 -4.81 6.16
C ALA A 48 -3.18 -4.04 7.47
N ALA A 49 -3.01 -4.73 8.60
CA ALA A 49 -3.12 -4.13 9.94
C ALA A 49 -2.51 -5.01 11.05
N ASN A 50 -1.32 -5.59 10.84
CA ASN A 50 -0.72 -6.46 11.87
C ASN A 50 -0.38 -5.69 13.15
N GLN A 51 0.08 -4.44 13.05
CA GLN A 51 0.38 -3.63 14.23
C GLN A 51 -0.90 -3.35 15.02
N LEU A 52 -1.96 -2.90 14.34
CA LEU A 52 -3.27 -2.71 14.93
C LEU A 52 -3.82 -3.99 15.57
N ALA A 53 -3.62 -5.15 14.92
CA ALA A 53 -4.07 -6.43 15.47
C ALA A 53 -3.39 -6.74 16.80
N VAL A 54 -2.08 -6.53 16.90
CA VAL A 54 -1.31 -6.70 18.13
C VAL A 54 -1.77 -5.73 19.22
N GLU A 55 -1.97 -4.46 18.90
CA GLU A 55 -2.46 -3.44 19.82
C GLU A 55 -3.86 -3.80 20.36
N LEU A 56 -4.75 -4.26 19.48
CA LEU A 56 -6.10 -4.69 19.83
C LEU A 56 -6.08 -5.93 20.77
N GLU A 57 -5.26 -6.93 20.45
CA GLU A 57 -5.07 -8.11 21.32
C GLU A 57 -4.56 -7.72 22.69
N GLN A 58 -3.56 -6.86 22.77
CA GLN A 58 -3.02 -6.35 24.03
C GLN A 58 -4.07 -5.59 24.83
N TRP A 59 -4.87 -4.75 24.17
CA TRP A 59 -5.97 -4.03 24.82
C TRP A 59 -7.00 -5.00 25.38
N ILE A 60 -7.46 -6.00 24.62
CA ILE A 60 -8.41 -7.02 25.08
C ILE A 60 -7.84 -7.76 26.31
N HIS A 61 -6.61 -8.21 26.24
CA HIS A 61 -5.96 -8.90 27.38
C HIS A 61 -5.89 -8.01 28.62
N SER A 62 -5.56 -6.72 28.46
CA SER A 62 -5.53 -5.78 29.58
C SER A 62 -6.90 -5.60 30.25
N GLN A 63 -8.00 -5.58 29.44
CA GLN A 63 -9.36 -5.48 29.98
C GLN A 63 -9.77 -6.73 30.78
N ILE A 64 -9.31 -7.92 30.35
CA ILE A 64 -9.54 -9.18 31.06
C ILE A 64 -8.73 -9.20 32.38
N GLU A 65 -7.44 -8.86 32.33
CA GLU A 65 -6.55 -8.84 33.51
C GLU A 65 -7.02 -7.86 34.56
N GLN A 66 -7.53 -6.71 34.18
CA GLN A 66 -8.12 -5.69 35.07
C GLN A 66 -9.52 -6.07 35.55
N GLN A 67 -10.05 -7.23 35.17
CA GLN A 67 -11.38 -7.74 35.54
C GLN A 67 -12.54 -6.79 35.11
N LEU A 68 -12.33 -5.97 34.12
CA LEU A 68 -13.37 -5.10 33.55
C LEU A 68 -14.37 -5.93 32.74
N VAL A 69 -13.88 -6.95 32.06
CA VAL A 69 -14.68 -7.95 31.34
C VAL A 69 -14.38 -9.37 31.84
N SER A 70 -15.32 -10.29 31.67
CA SER A 70 -15.09 -11.72 31.96
C SER A 70 -14.17 -12.34 30.91
N THR A 71 -13.47 -13.41 31.31
CA THR A 71 -12.65 -14.19 30.37
C THR A 71 -13.51 -14.81 29.27
N PHE A 72 -13.09 -14.67 28.02
CA PHE A 72 -13.71 -15.25 26.84
C PHE A 72 -12.63 -15.68 25.85
N GLN A 73 -13.00 -16.53 24.87
CA GLN A 73 -12.09 -16.90 23.78
C GLN A 73 -12.27 -15.96 22.61
N PHE A 74 -11.16 -15.51 22.06
CA PHE A 74 -11.16 -14.66 20.88
C PHE A 74 -9.95 -14.93 19.99
N GLU A 75 -10.05 -14.49 18.74
CA GLU A 75 -8.98 -14.53 17.73
C GLU A 75 -9.05 -13.24 16.92
N VAL A 76 -7.90 -12.59 16.70
CA VAL A 76 -7.78 -11.45 15.79
C VAL A 76 -7.09 -11.92 14.50
N LYS A 77 -7.66 -11.60 13.35
CA LYS A 77 -7.16 -11.98 12.03
C LYS A 77 -7.01 -10.77 11.13
N VAL A 78 -5.97 -10.76 10.33
CA VAL A 78 -5.82 -9.82 9.22
C VAL A 78 -6.18 -10.56 7.93
N LYS A 79 -7.23 -10.11 7.24
CA LYS A 79 -7.70 -10.69 5.97
C LYS A 79 -8.19 -9.58 5.05
N PRO A 80 -7.32 -8.97 4.24
CA PRO A 80 -7.71 -7.90 3.34
C PRO A 80 -8.85 -8.30 2.39
N SER A 81 -9.89 -7.46 2.35
CA SER A 81 -11.03 -7.60 1.46
C SER A 81 -10.72 -7.03 0.09
N ALA A 82 -11.28 -7.64 -0.96
CA ALA A 82 -11.27 -7.05 -2.30
C ALA A 82 -12.26 -5.87 -2.35
N LEU A 83 -11.84 -4.77 -2.97
CA LEU A 83 -12.66 -3.56 -3.13
C LEU A 83 -13.15 -3.41 -4.58
N GLU A 84 -14.28 -2.74 -4.75
CA GLU A 84 -14.81 -2.38 -6.06
C GLU A 84 -13.90 -1.35 -6.75
N THR A 85 -13.85 -1.41 -8.07
CA THR A 85 -13.08 -0.47 -8.91
C THR A 85 -13.94 0.03 -10.06
N THR A 86 -13.58 1.15 -10.66
CA THR A 86 -14.26 1.71 -11.83
C THR A 86 -14.10 0.84 -13.08
N VAL A 87 -12.98 0.12 -13.19
CA VAL A 87 -12.74 -0.84 -14.27
C VAL A 87 -13.40 -2.17 -13.91
N ALA A 88 -14.34 -2.60 -14.76
CA ALA A 88 -15.18 -3.78 -14.49
C ALA A 88 -14.41 -5.10 -14.45
N THR A 89 -13.30 -5.21 -15.19
CA THR A 89 -12.51 -6.44 -15.28
C THR A 89 -11.40 -6.44 -14.23
N PRO A 90 -11.50 -7.28 -13.20
CA PRO A 90 -10.44 -7.37 -12.20
C PRO A 90 -9.18 -8.01 -12.79
N LEU A 91 -8.01 -7.64 -12.28
CA LEU A 91 -6.78 -8.32 -12.59
C LEU A 91 -6.77 -9.68 -11.87
N LYS A 92 -6.56 -10.75 -12.63
CA LYS A 92 -6.58 -12.13 -12.09
C LYS A 92 -5.51 -12.29 -11.00
N GLY A 93 -5.90 -12.85 -9.87
CA GLY A 93 -5.02 -13.10 -8.74
C GLY A 93 -4.74 -11.87 -7.86
N VAL A 94 -5.35 -10.71 -8.13
CA VAL A 94 -5.10 -9.48 -7.37
C VAL A 94 -6.40 -8.91 -6.79
N LYS A 95 -6.45 -8.72 -5.47
CA LYS A 95 -7.62 -8.13 -4.80
C LYS A 95 -7.67 -6.62 -4.96
N ASN A 96 -6.58 -5.92 -4.67
CA ASN A 96 -6.51 -4.46 -4.63
C ASN A 96 -5.24 -3.97 -5.34
N ILE A 97 -5.34 -2.85 -6.05
CA ILE A 97 -4.22 -2.21 -6.75
C ILE A 97 -4.02 -0.80 -6.21
N ILE A 98 -2.81 -0.53 -5.73
CA ILE A 98 -2.38 0.78 -5.22
C ILE A 98 -1.45 1.41 -6.26
N ALA A 99 -1.87 2.50 -6.90
CA ALA A 99 -1.01 3.28 -7.78
C ALA A 99 -0.21 4.29 -6.95
N VAL A 100 1.11 4.19 -6.97
CA VAL A 100 2.00 5.19 -6.37
C VAL A 100 2.50 6.11 -7.46
N THR A 101 2.19 7.38 -7.36
CA THR A 101 2.50 8.38 -8.38
C THR A 101 3.24 9.57 -7.83
N SER A 102 3.95 10.24 -8.71
CA SER A 102 4.46 11.59 -8.49
C SER A 102 4.40 12.36 -9.80
N ALA A 103 4.07 13.61 -9.73
CA ALA A 103 4.03 14.45 -10.93
C ALA A 103 5.42 14.90 -11.40
N LYS A 104 6.46 14.71 -10.57
CA LYS A 104 7.85 15.06 -10.88
C LYS A 104 8.79 13.90 -10.53
N GLY A 105 9.85 13.73 -11.31
CA GLY A 105 10.94 12.81 -10.99
C GLY A 105 11.79 13.32 -9.82
N GLY A 106 12.42 12.40 -9.08
CA GLY A 106 13.36 12.72 -8.00
C GLY A 106 12.73 13.01 -6.62
N VAL A 107 11.41 12.88 -6.46
CA VAL A 107 10.73 13.06 -5.15
C VAL A 107 10.77 11.79 -4.28
N GLY A 108 11.40 10.71 -4.73
CA GLY A 108 11.48 9.44 -4.00
C GLY A 108 10.28 8.52 -4.17
N LYS A 109 9.52 8.66 -5.26
CA LYS A 109 8.36 7.82 -5.61
C LYS A 109 8.67 6.33 -5.52
N SER A 110 9.68 5.84 -6.25
CA SER A 110 10.04 4.43 -6.31
C SER A 110 10.56 3.90 -4.97
N THR A 111 11.32 4.71 -4.22
CA THR A 111 11.74 4.39 -2.84
C THR A 111 10.53 4.20 -1.94
N THR A 112 9.53 5.08 -2.06
CA THR A 112 8.26 4.98 -1.31
C THR A 112 7.48 3.75 -1.76
N SER A 113 7.37 3.48 -3.07
CA SER A 113 6.67 2.31 -3.62
C SER A 113 7.24 0.98 -3.10
N VAL A 114 8.56 0.85 -3.12
CA VAL A 114 9.28 -0.36 -2.65
C VAL A 114 9.05 -0.56 -1.15
N ASN A 115 9.30 0.48 -0.33
CA ASN A 115 9.14 0.35 1.12
C ASN A 115 7.67 0.19 1.53
N LEU A 116 6.70 0.82 0.83
CA LEU A 116 5.26 0.61 1.03
C LEU A 116 4.86 -0.85 0.74
N ALA A 117 5.33 -1.43 -0.37
CA ALA A 117 5.04 -2.82 -0.71
C ALA A 117 5.57 -3.79 0.36
N LEU A 118 6.80 -3.57 0.82
CA LEU A 118 7.42 -4.37 1.88
C LEU A 118 6.71 -4.18 3.23
N ALA A 119 6.31 -2.95 3.55
CA ALA A 119 5.57 -2.64 4.78
C ALA A 119 4.18 -3.29 4.77
N LEU A 120 3.42 -3.24 3.66
CA LEU A 120 2.15 -3.96 3.50
C LEU A 120 2.32 -5.47 3.71
N SER A 121 3.43 -6.05 3.23
CA SER A 121 3.74 -7.47 3.45
C SER A 121 3.99 -7.74 4.94
N LYS A 122 4.74 -6.88 5.63
CA LYS A 122 4.96 -6.97 7.08
C LYS A 122 3.66 -6.77 7.87
N SER A 123 2.73 -5.96 7.36
CA SER A 123 1.40 -5.74 7.95
C SER A 123 0.39 -6.86 7.64
N GLY A 124 0.86 -8.05 7.24
CA GLY A 124 0.07 -9.27 7.17
C GLY A 124 -0.60 -9.55 5.83
N SER A 125 -0.10 -8.95 4.74
CA SER A 125 -0.68 -9.11 3.40
C SER A 125 0.25 -9.80 2.43
N LYS A 126 -0.30 -10.46 1.42
CA LYS A 126 0.45 -10.99 0.28
C LYS A 126 0.54 -9.92 -0.80
N VAL A 127 1.75 -9.50 -1.12
CA VAL A 127 1.98 -8.26 -1.87
C VAL A 127 2.79 -8.49 -3.14
N GLY A 128 2.38 -7.80 -4.21
CA GLY A 128 3.13 -7.64 -5.44
C GLY A 128 3.59 -6.19 -5.61
N LEU A 129 4.68 -6.00 -6.37
CA LEU A 129 5.19 -4.71 -6.79
C LEU A 129 5.48 -4.74 -8.28
N LEU A 130 4.81 -3.87 -9.03
CA LEU A 130 5.06 -3.66 -10.45
C LEU A 130 5.77 -2.33 -10.66
N ASP A 131 6.96 -2.38 -11.24
CA ASP A 131 7.67 -1.21 -11.75
C ASP A 131 7.14 -0.85 -13.13
N ALA A 132 6.38 0.21 -13.21
CA ALA A 132 5.82 0.73 -14.44
C ALA A 132 6.59 1.95 -14.99
N ASP A 133 7.72 2.33 -14.37
CA ASP A 133 8.59 3.39 -14.88
C ASP A 133 9.50 2.85 -16.01
N ILE A 134 8.94 2.80 -17.21
CA ILE A 134 9.61 2.23 -18.39
C ILE A 134 10.84 3.03 -18.83
N TYR A 135 10.94 4.29 -18.45
CA TYR A 135 12.04 5.17 -18.83
C TYR A 135 13.23 5.09 -17.88
N GLY A 136 12.99 4.68 -16.64
CA GLY A 136 14.02 4.57 -15.61
C GLY A 136 13.69 3.48 -14.60
N PRO A 137 13.58 2.19 -15.04
CA PRO A 137 13.20 1.12 -14.15
C PRO A 137 14.25 0.95 -13.05
N SER A 138 13.85 1.14 -11.81
CA SER A 138 14.74 1.18 -10.66
C SER A 138 14.48 0.08 -9.62
N VAL A 139 13.30 -0.52 -9.63
CA VAL A 139 12.90 -1.56 -8.66
C VAL A 139 13.86 -2.75 -8.64
N PRO A 140 14.35 -3.30 -9.78
CA PRO A 140 15.32 -4.39 -9.76
C PRO A 140 16.60 -4.07 -8.97
N MET A 141 17.12 -2.85 -9.11
CA MET A 141 18.28 -2.39 -8.36
C MET A 141 17.96 -2.25 -6.87
N MET A 142 16.84 -1.61 -6.55
CA MET A 142 16.42 -1.36 -5.17
C MET A 142 16.18 -2.63 -4.35
N LEU A 143 15.84 -3.73 -5.04
CA LEU A 143 15.60 -5.04 -4.42
C LEU A 143 16.79 -5.99 -4.53
N GLY A 144 17.94 -5.56 -5.06
CA GLY A 144 19.12 -6.39 -5.26
C GLY A 144 18.93 -7.50 -6.30
N GLN A 145 18.03 -7.30 -7.27
CA GLN A 145 17.63 -8.30 -8.27
C GLN A 145 17.99 -7.89 -9.71
N LEU A 146 19.09 -7.17 -9.90
CA LEU A 146 19.50 -6.62 -11.20
C LEU A 146 19.73 -7.66 -12.28
N ASP A 147 20.17 -8.86 -11.90
CA ASP A 147 20.50 -9.94 -12.83
C ASP A 147 19.40 -11.00 -12.92
N ALA A 148 18.30 -10.82 -12.16
CA ALA A 148 17.18 -11.72 -12.19
C ALA A 148 16.43 -11.61 -13.52
N LYS A 149 15.96 -12.76 -14.02
CA LYS A 149 15.13 -12.83 -15.24
C LYS A 149 13.87 -13.63 -14.93
N PRO A 150 12.70 -13.14 -15.32
CA PRO A 150 11.46 -13.89 -15.14
C PRO A 150 11.44 -15.14 -16.03
N GLU A 151 10.92 -16.24 -15.48
CA GLU A 151 10.59 -17.39 -16.29
C GLU A 151 9.41 -17.04 -17.20
N VAL A 152 9.52 -17.40 -18.49
CA VAL A 152 8.45 -17.16 -19.48
C VAL A 152 7.85 -18.49 -19.90
N GLN A 153 6.56 -18.69 -19.65
CA GLN A 153 5.81 -19.89 -20.00
C GLN A 153 5.00 -19.66 -21.28
N ASN A 154 5.04 -20.63 -22.18
CA ASN A 154 4.31 -20.59 -23.48
C ASN A 154 4.59 -19.32 -24.32
N ASN A 155 5.78 -18.77 -24.24
CA ASN A 155 6.21 -17.51 -24.89
C ASN A 155 5.32 -16.29 -24.59
N LYS A 156 4.59 -16.30 -23.50
CA LYS A 156 3.66 -15.23 -23.14
C LYS A 156 3.63 -14.92 -21.65
N TRP A 157 3.43 -15.94 -20.82
CA TRP A 157 3.14 -15.74 -19.41
C TRP A 157 4.46 -15.60 -18.62
N MET A 158 4.61 -14.52 -17.90
CA MET A 158 5.81 -14.18 -17.14
C MET A 158 5.58 -14.46 -15.66
N MET A 159 6.47 -15.24 -15.06
CA MET A 159 6.44 -15.46 -13.61
C MET A 159 7.10 -14.29 -12.90
N PRO A 160 6.47 -13.70 -11.87
CA PRO A 160 7.08 -12.61 -11.11
C PRO A 160 8.31 -13.11 -10.36
N ILE A 161 9.26 -12.21 -10.12
CA ILE A 161 10.45 -12.46 -9.29
C ILE A 161 10.07 -12.30 -7.82
N GLU A 162 10.45 -13.25 -6.98
CA GLU A 162 10.29 -13.12 -5.54
C GLU A 162 11.53 -12.45 -4.93
N ALA A 163 11.31 -11.36 -4.17
CA ALA A 163 12.35 -10.62 -3.47
C ALA A 163 11.84 -10.12 -2.12
N HIS A 164 12.59 -10.37 -1.06
CA HIS A 164 12.27 -9.91 0.31
C HIS A 164 10.85 -10.24 0.79
N GLY A 165 10.25 -11.33 0.29
CA GLY A 165 8.89 -11.76 0.66
C GLY A 165 7.76 -11.08 -0.10
N ILE A 166 8.05 -10.34 -1.17
CA ILE A 166 7.07 -9.82 -2.13
C ILE A 166 7.34 -10.34 -3.54
N PHE A 167 6.32 -10.28 -4.41
CA PHE A 167 6.43 -10.68 -5.82
C PHE A 167 6.62 -9.44 -6.68
N THR A 168 7.65 -9.42 -7.54
CA THR A 168 7.97 -8.21 -8.31
C THR A 168 8.04 -8.47 -9.79
N HIS A 169 7.65 -7.47 -10.58
CA HIS A 169 7.92 -7.42 -12.00
C HIS A 169 8.32 -6.02 -12.44
N SER A 170 9.17 -5.95 -13.47
CA SER A 170 9.67 -4.70 -14.03
C SER A 170 10.11 -4.93 -15.47
N ILE A 171 9.98 -3.90 -16.30
CA ILE A 171 10.60 -3.90 -17.62
C ILE A 171 12.13 -4.06 -17.52
N GLY A 172 12.72 -3.61 -16.40
CA GLY A 172 14.14 -3.73 -16.13
C GLY A 172 14.65 -5.18 -16.02
N TYR A 173 13.77 -6.17 -15.79
CA TYR A 173 14.13 -7.58 -15.86
C TYR A 173 14.18 -8.14 -17.29
N LEU A 174 13.52 -7.45 -18.26
CA LEU A 174 13.35 -7.94 -19.63
C LEU A 174 14.33 -7.27 -20.62
N VAL A 175 14.80 -6.08 -20.32
CA VAL A 175 15.65 -5.28 -21.20
C VAL A 175 17.07 -5.26 -20.63
N SER A 176 18.08 -5.48 -21.50
CA SER A 176 19.47 -5.38 -21.07
C SER A 176 19.84 -3.91 -20.82
N LYS A 177 20.77 -3.67 -19.88
CA LYS A 177 21.27 -2.32 -19.56
C LYS A 177 21.88 -1.59 -20.75
N ASP A 178 22.37 -2.34 -21.72
CA ASP A 178 23.05 -1.83 -22.91
C ASP A 178 22.09 -1.55 -24.08
N ASP A 179 20.85 -2.05 -24.01
CA ASP A 179 19.82 -1.79 -25.01
C ASP A 179 19.07 -0.49 -24.65
N ALA A 180 19.55 0.62 -25.22
CA ALA A 180 18.83 1.89 -25.19
C ALA A 180 17.55 1.77 -26.04
N ALA A 181 16.53 1.06 -25.56
CA ALA A 181 15.25 0.97 -26.23
C ALA A 181 14.59 2.35 -26.21
N ILE A 182 14.44 2.94 -27.42
CA ILE A 182 13.71 4.22 -27.56
C ILE A 182 12.22 3.93 -27.47
N TRP A 183 11.68 4.02 -26.26
CA TRP A 183 10.26 3.85 -25.99
C TRP A 183 9.48 5.08 -26.48
N ARG A 184 8.59 4.90 -27.45
CA ARG A 184 7.60 5.91 -27.82
C ARG A 184 6.32 5.68 -27.01
N GLY A 185 5.60 6.75 -26.65
CA GLY A 185 4.43 6.69 -25.75
C GLY A 185 3.48 5.51 -25.99
N PRO A 186 2.96 5.27 -27.21
CA PRO A 186 2.06 4.14 -27.47
C PRO A 186 2.71 2.76 -27.29
N MET A 187 4.01 2.63 -27.58
CA MET A 187 4.76 1.38 -27.35
C MET A 187 4.97 1.12 -25.87
N ALA A 188 5.29 2.18 -25.12
CA ALA A 188 5.44 2.11 -23.66
C ALA A 188 4.13 1.68 -23.00
N ALA A 189 3.01 2.32 -23.35
CA ALA A 189 1.70 1.95 -22.80
C ALA A 189 1.32 0.49 -23.11
N LYS A 190 1.61 0.01 -24.35
CA LYS A 190 1.37 -1.38 -24.72
C LYS A 190 2.25 -2.35 -23.92
N ALA A 191 3.54 -2.07 -23.76
CA ALA A 191 4.46 -2.91 -23.00
C ALA A 191 4.05 -2.99 -21.52
N LEU A 192 3.65 -1.87 -20.93
CA LEU A 192 3.14 -1.84 -19.55
C LEU A 192 1.83 -2.62 -19.40
N GLY A 193 0.91 -2.48 -20.37
CA GLY A 193 -0.31 -3.30 -20.42
C GLY A 193 0.00 -4.80 -20.47
N GLN A 194 1.05 -5.21 -21.20
CA GLN A 194 1.51 -6.60 -21.23
C GLN A 194 2.09 -7.01 -19.88
N LEU A 195 2.97 -6.21 -19.27
CA LEU A 195 3.51 -6.50 -17.94
C LEU A 195 2.42 -6.71 -16.89
N VAL A 196 1.38 -5.88 -16.89
CA VAL A 196 0.25 -6.02 -15.96
C VAL A 196 -0.53 -7.31 -16.21
N ASN A 197 -0.90 -7.58 -17.49
CA ASN A 197 -1.87 -8.63 -17.82
C ASN A 197 -1.22 -10.00 -18.12
N GLU A 198 0.05 -10.04 -18.51
CA GLU A 198 0.77 -11.27 -18.86
C GLU A 198 1.68 -11.76 -17.72
N THR A 199 1.77 -11.03 -16.60
CA THR A 199 2.39 -11.54 -15.37
C THR A 199 1.42 -12.47 -14.64
N VAL A 200 1.89 -13.66 -14.31
CA VAL A 200 1.13 -14.65 -13.55
C VAL A 200 1.25 -14.32 -12.05
N TRP A 201 0.49 -13.31 -11.64
CA TRP A 201 0.43 -12.95 -10.23
C TRP A 201 -0.15 -14.10 -9.40
N PRO A 202 0.45 -14.47 -8.26
CA PRO A 202 -0.22 -15.34 -7.30
C PRO A 202 -1.42 -14.62 -6.69
N GLU A 203 -2.16 -15.32 -5.81
CA GLU A 203 -3.24 -14.66 -5.06
C GLU A 203 -2.66 -13.57 -4.16
N LEU A 204 -2.79 -12.29 -4.57
CA LEU A 204 -2.29 -11.11 -3.89
C LEU A 204 -3.42 -10.35 -3.20
N ASP A 205 -3.14 -9.85 -2.00
CA ASP A 205 -4.01 -8.89 -1.32
C ASP A 205 -3.85 -7.49 -1.90
N TYR A 206 -2.60 -7.10 -2.19
CA TYR A 206 -2.27 -5.82 -2.81
C TYR A 206 -1.22 -5.97 -3.91
N LEU A 207 -1.42 -5.24 -5.00
CA LEU A 207 -0.40 -4.98 -6.01
C LEU A 207 -0.07 -3.48 -5.99
N VAL A 208 1.13 -3.14 -5.57
CA VAL A 208 1.64 -1.76 -5.65
C VAL A 208 2.19 -1.54 -7.04
N ILE A 209 1.78 -0.47 -7.70
CA ILE A 209 2.29 -0.07 -9.02
C ILE A 209 3.09 1.22 -8.85
N ASP A 210 4.40 1.14 -9.09
CA ASP A 210 5.29 2.29 -9.19
C ASP A 210 5.10 2.95 -10.56
N MET A 211 4.26 4.00 -10.62
CA MET A 211 3.84 4.66 -11.86
C MET A 211 4.98 5.46 -12.48
N PRO A 212 5.02 5.66 -13.82
CA PRO A 212 5.96 6.60 -14.42
C PRO A 212 5.79 8.00 -13.81
N PRO A 213 6.83 8.83 -13.72
CA PRO A 213 6.69 10.21 -13.26
C PRO A 213 5.93 11.08 -14.26
N GLY A 214 5.28 12.14 -13.77
CA GLY A 214 4.54 13.09 -14.58
C GLY A 214 3.02 12.86 -14.54
N THR A 215 2.29 13.55 -15.40
CA THR A 215 0.82 13.47 -15.58
C THR A 215 0.43 13.30 -17.04
N GLY A 216 1.29 12.65 -17.80
CA GLY A 216 1.15 12.49 -19.24
C GLY A 216 0.24 11.33 -19.65
N ASP A 217 0.11 11.15 -20.98
CA ASP A 217 -0.79 10.18 -21.61
C ASP A 217 -0.57 8.73 -21.14
N ILE A 218 0.66 8.37 -20.77
CA ILE A 218 0.98 7.00 -20.31
C ILE A 218 0.31 6.74 -18.95
N GLN A 219 0.44 7.66 -18.00
CA GLN A 219 -0.22 7.54 -16.69
C GLN A 219 -1.74 7.49 -16.83
N LEU A 220 -2.30 8.40 -17.64
CA LEU A 220 -3.73 8.44 -17.91
C LEU A 220 -4.23 7.13 -18.53
N THR A 221 -3.52 6.61 -19.55
CA THR A 221 -3.86 5.35 -20.21
C THR A 221 -3.80 4.17 -19.24
N LEU A 222 -2.75 4.09 -18.43
CA LEU A 222 -2.62 3.03 -17.42
C LEU A 222 -3.74 3.08 -16.39
N SER A 223 -4.03 4.27 -15.84
CA SER A 223 -5.09 4.46 -14.86
C SER A 223 -6.49 4.14 -15.38
N GLN A 224 -6.70 4.23 -16.70
CA GLN A 224 -7.96 3.83 -17.36
C GLN A 224 -8.06 2.34 -17.67
N GLN A 225 -6.92 1.66 -17.87
CA GLN A 225 -6.90 0.26 -18.28
C GLN A 225 -6.73 -0.71 -17.12
N ILE A 226 -6.12 -0.26 -16.02
CA ILE A 226 -5.86 -1.07 -14.83
C ILE A 226 -6.95 -0.82 -13.79
N PRO A 227 -7.49 -1.85 -13.12
CA PRO A 227 -8.49 -1.69 -12.08
C PRO A 227 -7.87 -1.17 -10.77
N VAL A 228 -7.37 0.08 -10.81
CA VAL A 228 -6.76 0.76 -9.65
C VAL A 228 -7.81 0.96 -8.58
N THR A 229 -7.51 0.49 -7.37
CA THR A 229 -8.40 0.60 -6.21
C THR A 229 -8.20 1.92 -5.46
N GLY A 230 -6.96 2.40 -5.42
CA GLY A 230 -6.62 3.69 -4.82
C GLY A 230 -5.25 4.18 -5.27
N ALA A 231 -5.04 5.49 -5.18
CA ALA A 231 -3.78 6.13 -5.53
C ALA A 231 -3.14 6.81 -4.32
N VAL A 232 -1.81 6.77 -4.25
CA VAL A 232 -0.98 7.50 -3.29
C VAL A 232 -0.14 8.50 -4.05
N VAL A 233 -0.23 9.78 -3.70
CA VAL A 233 0.54 10.85 -4.35
C VAL A 233 1.75 11.20 -3.51
N VAL A 234 2.95 10.99 -4.06
CA VAL A 234 4.22 11.30 -3.40
C VAL A 234 4.72 12.66 -3.86
N THR A 235 5.03 13.52 -2.91
CA THR A 235 5.59 14.86 -3.14
C THR A 235 6.71 15.17 -2.15
N THR A 236 7.31 16.34 -2.28
CA THR A 236 8.25 16.93 -1.31
C THR A 236 7.74 18.31 -0.91
N PRO A 237 8.22 18.95 0.18
CA PRO A 237 7.72 20.26 0.62
C PRO A 237 7.95 21.41 -0.36
N GLN A 238 8.75 21.21 -1.40
CA GLN A 238 9.10 22.26 -2.38
C GLN A 238 7.87 22.71 -3.19
N ASP A 239 7.64 24.01 -3.33
CA ASP A 239 6.51 24.61 -4.06
C ASP A 239 6.33 24.05 -5.48
N LEU A 240 7.44 23.80 -6.20
CA LEU A 240 7.38 23.26 -7.54
C LEU A 240 6.86 21.82 -7.55
N ALA A 241 7.24 21.00 -6.56
CA ALA A 241 6.75 19.62 -6.43
C ALA A 241 5.27 19.61 -6.07
N LEU A 242 4.83 20.52 -5.22
CA LEU A 242 3.43 20.68 -4.84
C LEU A 242 2.55 21.11 -6.02
N ALA A 243 3.02 22.09 -6.82
CA ALA A 243 2.30 22.52 -8.01
C ALA A 243 2.08 21.38 -9.02
N ASP A 244 3.06 20.47 -9.12
CA ASP A 244 2.94 19.30 -9.97
C ASP A 244 2.07 18.20 -9.32
N ALA A 245 2.16 18.00 -8.00
CA ALA A 245 1.32 17.02 -7.28
C ALA A 245 -0.18 17.34 -7.42
N ARG A 246 -0.56 18.63 -7.44
CA ARG A 246 -1.93 19.08 -7.77
C ARG A 246 -2.44 18.51 -9.09
N LYS A 247 -1.58 18.48 -10.12
CA LYS A 247 -1.93 17.91 -11.44
C LYS A 247 -2.13 16.39 -11.34
N GLY A 248 -1.34 15.71 -10.49
CA GLY A 248 -1.48 14.27 -10.23
C GLY A 248 -2.83 13.94 -9.60
N VAL A 249 -3.23 14.67 -8.56
CA VAL A 249 -4.55 14.53 -7.92
C VAL A 249 -5.68 14.76 -8.95
N ALA A 250 -5.62 15.86 -9.69
CA ALA A 250 -6.63 16.18 -10.69
C ALA A 250 -6.71 15.16 -11.84
N MET A 251 -5.60 14.46 -12.15
CA MET A 251 -5.59 13.39 -13.14
C MET A 251 -6.39 12.18 -12.64
N PHE A 252 -6.16 11.74 -11.39
CA PHE A 252 -6.89 10.60 -10.84
C PHE A 252 -8.38 10.89 -10.66
N ASP A 253 -8.74 12.11 -10.31
CA ASP A 253 -10.13 12.55 -10.25
C ASP A 253 -10.83 12.40 -11.63
N LYS A 254 -10.18 12.81 -12.71
CA LYS A 254 -10.71 12.67 -14.08
C LYS A 254 -10.96 11.22 -14.51
N VAL A 255 -10.23 10.26 -13.97
CA VAL A 255 -10.40 8.83 -14.26
C VAL A 255 -11.18 8.11 -13.16
N SER A 256 -11.72 8.86 -12.20
CA SER A 256 -12.51 8.35 -11.07
C SER A 256 -11.78 7.29 -10.24
N VAL A 257 -10.47 7.44 -10.10
CA VAL A 257 -9.65 6.63 -9.18
C VAL A 257 -9.53 7.39 -7.86
N PRO A 258 -9.95 6.80 -6.73
CA PRO A 258 -9.84 7.45 -5.43
C PRO A 258 -8.38 7.72 -5.06
N VAL A 259 -8.07 8.94 -4.61
CA VAL A 259 -6.77 9.25 -4.01
C VAL A 259 -6.85 8.97 -2.52
N ALA A 260 -6.11 7.98 -2.03
CA ALA A 260 -6.07 7.62 -0.62
C ALA A 260 -5.45 8.73 0.24
N GLY A 261 -4.47 9.46 -0.31
CA GLY A 261 -3.87 10.61 0.33
C GLY A 261 -2.48 10.95 -0.21
N LEU A 262 -1.79 11.80 0.54
CA LEU A 262 -0.49 12.38 0.20
C LEU A 262 0.61 11.76 1.06
N VAL A 263 1.79 11.54 0.47
CA VAL A 263 3.04 11.24 1.19
C VAL A 263 3.99 12.39 0.95
N GLU A 264 4.33 13.11 2.00
CA GLU A 264 5.37 14.13 1.95
C GLU A 264 6.71 13.47 2.25
N ASN A 265 7.45 13.13 1.22
CA ASN A 265 8.80 12.59 1.35
C ASN A 265 9.82 13.72 1.51
N MET A 266 10.94 13.45 2.20
CA MET A 266 11.96 14.45 2.52
C MET A 266 11.37 15.65 3.28
N SER A 267 10.36 15.41 4.13
CA SER A 267 9.60 16.43 4.86
C SER A 267 10.48 17.24 5.80
N TYR A 268 11.40 16.56 6.46
CA TYR A 268 12.38 17.17 7.36
C TYR A 268 13.66 16.34 7.41
N HIS A 269 14.70 16.90 7.98
CA HIS A 269 15.96 16.24 8.32
C HIS A 269 16.18 16.30 9.82
N ILE A 270 16.71 15.24 10.40
CA ILE A 270 17.15 15.24 11.79
C ILE A 270 18.68 15.27 11.79
N CYS A 271 19.25 16.33 12.34
CA CYS A 271 20.69 16.49 12.41
C CYS A 271 21.32 15.36 13.25
N SER A 272 22.25 14.60 12.67
CA SER A 272 22.91 13.48 13.34
C SER A 272 23.80 13.89 14.52
N HIS A 273 24.16 15.21 14.65
CA HIS A 273 25.02 15.72 15.70
C HIS A 273 24.23 16.25 16.91
N CYS A 274 23.17 17.00 16.69
CA CYS A 274 22.43 17.65 17.78
C CYS A 274 20.96 17.17 17.91
N GLY A 275 20.45 16.36 16.94
CA GLY A 275 19.08 15.88 16.95
C GLY A 275 18.04 16.95 16.57
N GLU A 276 18.47 18.15 16.16
CA GLU A 276 17.56 19.21 15.74
C GLU A 276 16.86 18.85 14.44
N LYS A 277 15.54 19.15 14.39
CA LYS A 277 14.70 18.94 13.22
C LYS A 277 14.75 20.17 12.31
N GLU A 278 15.22 19.98 11.08
CA GLU A 278 15.37 21.03 10.07
C GLU A 278 14.48 20.75 8.86
N HIS A 279 13.79 21.76 8.37
CA HIS A 279 12.97 21.71 7.16
C HIS A 279 13.76 22.21 5.95
N ILE A 280 14.70 21.38 5.44
CA ILE A 280 15.63 21.75 4.36
C ILE A 280 14.89 22.20 3.08
N PHE A 281 13.76 21.60 2.78
CA PHE A 281 12.96 21.85 1.58
C PHE A 281 11.71 22.72 1.83
N GLY A 282 11.58 23.33 3.01
CA GLY A 282 10.40 24.08 3.43
C GLY A 282 9.45 23.26 4.31
N ALA A 283 8.36 23.88 4.72
CA ALA A 283 7.33 23.27 5.57
C ALA A 283 5.93 23.76 5.16
N GLY A 284 4.88 23.01 5.54
CA GLY A 284 3.49 23.42 5.33
C GLY A 284 2.94 23.16 3.93
N GLY A 285 3.70 22.51 3.05
CA GLY A 285 3.28 22.29 1.67
C GLY A 285 2.25 21.17 1.53
N ALA A 286 2.45 20.05 2.19
CA ALA A 286 1.49 18.96 2.18
C ALA A 286 0.21 19.34 2.92
N GLU A 287 0.31 20.11 4.00
CA GLU A 287 -0.82 20.65 4.76
C GLU A 287 -1.71 21.53 3.86
N ALA A 288 -1.11 22.46 3.11
CA ALA A 288 -1.84 23.30 2.18
C ALA A 288 -2.55 22.50 1.08
N MET A 289 -1.93 21.43 0.56
CA MET A 289 -2.56 20.51 -0.38
C MET A 289 -3.67 19.67 0.26
N SER A 290 -3.45 19.20 1.47
CA SER A 290 -4.44 18.45 2.26
C SER A 290 -5.72 19.27 2.43
N GLU A 291 -5.61 20.54 2.80
CA GLU A 291 -6.74 21.46 2.93
C GLU A 291 -7.41 21.77 1.58
N GLU A 292 -6.62 21.99 0.52
CA GLU A 292 -7.13 22.35 -0.82
C GLU A 292 -7.94 21.21 -1.46
N PHE A 293 -7.48 19.97 -1.32
CA PHE A 293 -8.06 18.78 -1.97
C PHE A 293 -8.85 17.88 -1.03
N PHE A 294 -8.94 18.23 0.25
CA PHE A 294 -9.56 17.39 1.29
C PHE A 294 -8.96 15.98 1.35
N LEU A 295 -7.64 15.89 1.23
CA LEU A 295 -6.88 14.64 1.26
C LEU A 295 -6.09 14.52 2.56
N ASP A 296 -6.01 13.31 3.11
CA ASP A 296 -5.19 13.05 4.29
C ASP A 296 -3.69 13.04 3.94
N ILE A 297 -2.86 13.53 4.85
CA ILE A 297 -1.42 13.29 4.83
C ILE A 297 -1.19 11.93 5.46
N LEU A 298 -0.86 10.94 4.64
CA LEU A 298 -0.68 9.55 5.06
C LEU A 298 0.64 9.32 5.81
N ALA A 299 1.68 10.06 5.42
CA ALA A 299 2.98 10.08 6.11
C ALA A 299 3.79 11.32 5.74
N GLN A 300 4.63 11.75 6.70
CA GLN A 300 5.72 12.70 6.51
C GLN A 300 7.04 11.98 6.78
N ILE A 301 7.77 11.63 5.70
CA ILE A 301 8.96 10.80 5.78
C ILE A 301 10.21 11.69 5.79
N PRO A 302 11.09 11.57 6.79
CA PRO A 302 12.29 12.38 6.87
C PRO A 302 13.32 12.02 5.80
N LEU A 303 14.12 13.02 5.41
CA LEU A 303 15.32 12.81 4.62
C LEU A 303 16.42 12.20 5.49
N HIS A 304 16.90 11.02 5.12
CA HIS A 304 17.98 10.35 5.84
C HIS A 304 18.92 9.59 4.89
N ILE A 305 20.21 9.60 5.20
CA ILE A 305 21.23 8.93 4.39
C ILE A 305 21.05 7.42 4.37
N ASP A 306 20.60 6.84 5.47
CA ASP A 306 20.37 5.39 5.59
C ASP A 306 19.39 4.87 4.54
N VAL A 307 18.30 5.61 4.27
CA VAL A 307 17.30 5.21 3.27
C VAL A 307 17.94 5.10 1.89
N ARG A 308 18.81 6.06 1.53
CA ARG A 308 19.56 6.03 0.27
C ARG A 308 20.52 4.85 0.23
N GLU A 309 21.34 4.68 1.28
CA GLU A 309 22.33 3.60 1.34
C GLU A 309 21.71 2.20 1.31
N ASP A 310 20.56 2.04 1.94
CA ASP A 310 19.80 0.78 1.96
C ASP A 310 19.28 0.44 0.56
N ILE A 311 18.70 1.42 -0.13
CA ILE A 311 18.21 1.28 -1.50
C ILE A 311 19.37 1.00 -2.49
N ASP A 312 20.47 1.75 -2.40
CA ASP A 312 21.67 1.56 -3.23
C ASP A 312 22.30 0.18 -3.01
N ALA A 313 22.20 -0.36 -1.80
CA ALA A 313 22.65 -1.72 -1.46
C ALA A 313 21.71 -2.84 -1.89
N GLY A 314 20.55 -2.52 -2.47
CA GLY A 314 19.54 -3.52 -2.88
C GLY A 314 18.82 -4.20 -1.71
N CYS A 315 18.84 -3.59 -0.53
CA CYS A 315 18.18 -4.09 0.67
C CYS A 315 17.40 -2.93 1.33
N PRO A 316 16.13 -2.72 0.95
CA PRO A 316 15.34 -1.58 1.38
C PRO A 316 15.22 -1.45 2.90
N THR A 317 15.01 -0.24 3.39
CA THR A 317 15.06 0.13 4.81
C THR A 317 14.14 -0.73 5.69
N VAL A 318 12.92 -1.03 5.22
CA VAL A 318 11.95 -1.91 5.93
C VAL A 318 12.51 -3.31 6.19
N ILE A 319 13.47 -3.78 5.37
CA ILE A 319 14.13 -5.08 5.52
C ILE A 319 15.43 -4.95 6.30
N ARG A 320 16.27 -3.98 5.93
CA ARG A 320 17.62 -3.85 6.46
C ARG A 320 17.65 -3.30 7.90
N ARG A 321 16.68 -2.45 8.24
CA ARG A 321 16.62 -1.74 9.52
C ARG A 321 15.21 -1.87 10.14
N PRO A 322 14.79 -3.07 10.55
CA PRO A 322 13.39 -3.33 10.96
C PRO A 322 12.93 -2.48 12.15
N ASP A 323 13.85 -2.07 13.03
CA ASP A 323 13.55 -1.30 14.24
C ASP A 323 13.78 0.22 14.08
N SER A 324 14.08 0.69 12.86
CA SER A 324 14.34 2.12 12.62
C SER A 324 13.05 2.95 12.61
N GLU A 325 13.18 4.26 12.88
CA GLU A 325 12.08 5.21 12.77
C GLU A 325 11.47 5.21 11.36
N HIS A 326 12.31 5.13 10.31
CA HIS A 326 11.83 5.07 8.93
C HIS A 326 10.97 3.82 8.68
N THR A 327 11.39 2.66 9.19
CA THR A 327 10.59 1.43 9.08
C THR A 327 9.24 1.58 9.77
N ARG A 328 9.21 2.16 10.98
CA ARG A 328 7.97 2.45 11.68
C ARG A 328 7.05 3.37 10.85
N LEU A 329 7.59 4.45 10.28
CA LEU A 329 6.83 5.36 9.42
C LEU A 329 6.28 4.67 8.16
N TYR A 330 7.04 3.75 7.53
CA TYR A 330 6.54 2.99 6.40
C TYR A 330 5.48 1.96 6.79
N LEU A 331 5.58 1.34 7.97
CA LEU A 331 4.54 0.44 8.49
C LEU A 331 3.25 1.22 8.79
N GLU A 332 3.35 2.37 9.44
CA GLU A 332 2.22 3.28 9.67
C GLU A 332 1.60 3.74 8.33
N LEU A 333 2.42 4.11 7.34
CA LEU A 333 1.95 4.46 6.00
C LEU A 333 1.16 3.31 5.36
N ALA A 334 1.67 2.09 5.45
CA ALA A 334 1.03 0.92 4.86
C ALA A 334 -0.35 0.65 5.47
N GLU A 335 -0.45 0.69 6.80
CA GLU A 335 -1.71 0.49 7.50
C GLU A 335 -2.69 1.66 7.26
N ASN A 336 -2.21 2.92 7.23
CA ASN A 336 -3.00 4.09 6.87
C ASN A 336 -3.60 3.99 5.47
N VAL A 337 -2.78 3.63 4.46
CA VAL A 337 -3.24 3.45 3.07
C VAL A 337 -4.29 2.34 3.00
N ALA A 338 -4.01 1.18 3.59
CA ALA A 338 -4.90 0.02 3.53
C ALA A 338 -6.24 0.28 4.24
N ALA A 339 -6.20 0.89 5.42
CA ALA A 339 -7.39 1.28 6.17
C ALA A 339 -8.20 2.34 5.44
N LYS A 340 -7.56 3.42 4.95
CA LYS A 340 -8.24 4.48 4.21
C LYS A 340 -8.95 3.94 2.98
N MET A 341 -8.29 3.09 2.19
CA MET A 341 -8.90 2.46 1.03
C MET A 341 -10.11 1.62 1.40
N PHE A 342 -10.03 0.86 2.50
CA PHE A 342 -11.16 0.03 2.95
C PHE A 342 -12.34 0.89 3.42
N TRP A 343 -12.12 1.88 4.27
CA TRP A 343 -13.19 2.69 4.85
C TRP A 343 -13.87 3.63 3.86
N THR A 344 -13.16 4.05 2.81
CA THR A 344 -13.74 4.92 1.76
C THR A 344 -14.22 4.15 0.53
N GLY A 345 -13.79 2.89 0.38
CA GLY A 345 -14.16 2.01 -0.72
C GLY A 345 -15.41 1.19 -0.43
N LYS A 346 -15.77 0.33 -1.38
CA LYS A 346 -16.82 -0.69 -1.22
C LYS A 346 -16.21 -2.07 -1.35
N ALA A 347 -16.41 -2.91 -0.34
CA ALA A 347 -15.99 -4.30 -0.40
C ALA A 347 -16.79 -5.06 -1.48
N ARG A 348 -16.10 -5.85 -2.31
CA ARG A 348 -16.74 -6.79 -3.23
C ARG A 348 -17.34 -7.94 -2.41
N PRO A 349 -18.55 -8.38 -2.72
CA PRO A 349 -19.08 -9.61 -2.15
C PRO A 349 -18.14 -10.79 -2.45
N GLU A 350 -17.87 -11.63 -1.46
CA GLU A 350 -17.15 -12.89 -1.71
C GLU A 350 -18.00 -13.76 -2.68
N ALA A 351 -17.34 -14.31 -3.70
CA ALA A 351 -18.00 -15.22 -4.63
C ALA A 351 -18.49 -16.46 -3.87
N ILE A 352 -19.78 -16.75 -3.93
CA ILE A 352 -20.33 -17.98 -3.37
C ILE A 352 -19.87 -19.12 -4.28
N ASN A 353 -18.87 -19.88 -3.86
CA ASN A 353 -18.46 -21.09 -4.54
C ASN A 353 -19.48 -22.20 -4.24
N PHE A 354 -20.36 -22.48 -5.17
CA PHE A 354 -21.19 -23.68 -5.15
C PHE A 354 -20.30 -24.85 -5.56
N SER A 355 -19.82 -25.65 -4.61
CA SER A 355 -19.35 -26.99 -4.92
C SER A 355 -20.58 -27.87 -5.14
N MET A 356 -20.82 -28.30 -6.36
CA MET A 356 -21.72 -29.45 -6.57
C MET A 356 -21.07 -30.62 -5.87
N VAL A 357 -21.75 -31.13 -4.86
CA VAL A 357 -21.42 -32.43 -4.26
C VAL A 357 -22.07 -33.48 -5.19
N ASP A 358 -21.25 -34.22 -5.95
CA ASP A 358 -21.66 -35.39 -6.72
C ASP A 358 -22.00 -36.54 -5.77
#